data_0e7ff6d9a873a64f20b4913fb3c7fa31
#
_entry.id   0e7ff6d9a873a64f20b4913fb3c7fa31
#
_cell.length_a   1.000
_cell.length_b   1.000
_cell.length_c   1.000
_cell.angle_alpha   90.00
_cell.angle_beta   90.00
_cell.angle_gamma   90.00
#
_symmetry.space_group_name_H-M   'P 1'
#
loop_
_entity.id
_entity.type
_entity.pdbx_description
1 polymer ?
#
loop_
_entity_poly.entity_id
_entity_poly.type
_entity_poly.pdbx_seq_one_letter_code
_entity_poly.pdbx_strand_id
1 'polypeptide(L)'
;MQAEHTLAAPRLGASAPTVPRLSRRVGFWAIAFAFLSVTALSTAPSALYGLYERHEHFSPITITLVYAVYAAGVTASLLLAGHVSDWYGRKAVLIPALTLAVAATVLFISWQSLTGLLVARVITGLALGATVATATAYIADLDAGPDGAVTRRAGAVGRIAQVGGLAIGPLASGVLARYAGGGVTLPYVVLLVALVVAMLAVALTPEGRPAAYPLPSYQPQRPTVPAQARGQFLAAIAGAALAFATWGLFAGLAGRFLAGPLHHPSPALTGAAIFLTFGMGVVVQTTTTN
;
A
#
# COMPACT_ATOMS: atom_id res chain seq x y z
N MET A 1 -61.48 25.75 -27.54
CA MET A 1 -60.86 26.65 -26.55
C MET A 1 -60.50 25.76 -25.35
N GLN A 2 -59.36 25.08 -25.42
CA GLN A 2 -58.82 24.18 -24.39
C GLN A 2 -57.57 24.85 -23.82
N ALA A 3 -57.61 25.22 -22.55
CA ALA A 3 -56.49 25.78 -21.84
C ALA A 3 -55.61 24.64 -21.30
N GLU A 4 -54.40 24.48 -21.82
CA GLU A 4 -53.36 23.64 -21.29
C GLU A 4 -52.78 24.28 -19.99
N HIS A 5 -53.14 23.67 -18.87
CA HIS A 5 -52.47 23.94 -17.62
C HIS A 5 -51.08 23.20 -17.58
N THR A 6 -50.04 23.91 -17.98
CA THR A 6 -48.67 23.47 -17.78
C THR A 6 -48.33 23.58 -16.30
N LEU A 7 -48.39 22.45 -15.57
CA LEU A 7 -47.92 22.35 -14.19
C LEU A 7 -46.36 22.39 -14.20
N ALA A 8 -45.80 23.56 -13.86
CA ALA A 8 -44.36 23.71 -13.62
C ALA A 8 -43.98 22.88 -12.38
N ALA A 9 -43.19 21.83 -12.58
CA ALA A 9 -42.61 21.04 -11.48
C ALA A 9 -41.68 21.94 -10.61
N PRO A 10 -41.79 21.90 -9.31
CA PRO A 10 -40.89 22.66 -8.42
C PRO A 10 -39.46 22.12 -8.57
N ARG A 11 -38.55 22.99 -9.01
CA ARG A 11 -37.11 22.74 -8.97
C ARG A 11 -36.67 22.75 -7.49
N LEU A 12 -36.67 21.58 -6.85
CA LEU A 12 -36.00 21.39 -5.59
C LEU A 12 -34.48 21.46 -5.80
N GLY A 13 -33.96 22.66 -5.92
CA GLY A 13 -32.54 22.95 -5.92
C GLY A 13 -31.99 22.94 -4.50
N ALA A 14 -32.00 21.81 -3.80
CA ALA A 14 -31.16 21.63 -2.65
C ALA A 14 -29.72 21.42 -3.13
N SER A 15 -28.93 22.47 -3.20
CA SER A 15 -27.48 22.36 -3.35
C SER A 15 -26.95 21.65 -2.12
N ALA A 16 -26.62 20.35 -2.27
CA ALA A 16 -25.88 19.62 -1.27
C ALA A 16 -24.59 20.42 -0.93
N PRO A 17 -24.18 20.48 0.33
CA PRO A 17 -22.98 21.21 0.72
C PRO A 17 -21.79 20.66 -0.08
N THR A 18 -21.21 21.50 -0.92
CA THR A 18 -20.04 21.15 -1.70
C THR A 18 -18.84 21.09 -0.78
N VAL A 19 -18.48 19.89 -0.32
CA VAL A 19 -17.21 19.68 0.39
C VAL A 19 -16.10 20.17 -0.55
N PRO A 20 -15.17 21.04 -0.09
CA PRO A 20 -14.07 21.50 -0.90
C PRO A 20 -13.26 20.31 -1.39
N ARG A 21 -13.15 20.16 -2.72
CA ARG A 21 -12.40 19.06 -3.34
C ARG A 21 -11.06 19.57 -3.83
N LEU A 22 -10.02 18.76 -3.65
CA LEU A 22 -8.72 19.01 -4.25
C LEU A 22 -8.82 19.00 -5.79
N SER A 23 -7.92 19.73 -6.46
CA SER A 23 -7.79 19.59 -7.92
C SER A 23 -7.33 18.19 -8.31
N ARG A 24 -7.64 17.71 -9.52
CA ARG A 24 -7.17 16.39 -10.02
C ARG A 24 -5.66 16.24 -9.90
N ARG A 25 -4.90 17.31 -10.16
CA ARG A 25 -3.43 17.31 -10.07
C ARG A 25 -2.94 17.14 -8.63
N VAL A 26 -3.54 17.79 -7.67
CA VAL A 26 -3.20 17.63 -6.24
C VAL A 26 -3.65 16.24 -5.75
N GLY A 27 -4.84 15.80 -6.16
CA GLY A 27 -5.34 14.46 -5.87
C GLY A 27 -4.42 13.35 -6.38
N PHE A 28 -3.87 13.49 -7.59
CA PHE A 28 -2.88 12.55 -8.14
C PHE A 28 -1.69 12.34 -7.20
N TRP A 29 -1.11 13.42 -6.66
CA TRP A 29 -0.01 13.33 -5.72
C TRP A 29 -0.44 12.86 -4.32
N ALA A 30 -1.67 13.17 -3.90
CA ALA A 30 -2.25 12.67 -2.66
C ALA A 30 -2.39 11.13 -2.70
N ILE A 31 -2.85 10.56 -3.82
CA ILE A 31 -2.94 9.11 -3.98
C ILE A 31 -1.54 8.47 -4.04
N ALA A 32 -0.59 9.09 -4.74
CA ALA A 32 0.79 8.62 -4.77
C ALA A 32 1.43 8.62 -3.37
N PHE A 33 1.18 9.67 -2.57
CA PHE A 33 1.64 9.75 -1.18
C PHE A 33 0.98 8.70 -0.28
N ALA A 34 -0.33 8.46 -0.43
CA ALA A 34 -1.03 7.41 0.30
C ALA A 34 -0.46 6.02 -0.04
N PHE A 35 -0.20 5.76 -1.32
CA PHE A 35 0.39 4.51 -1.77
C PHE A 35 1.79 4.30 -1.18
N LEU A 36 2.64 5.33 -1.25
CA LEU A 36 3.98 5.31 -0.67
C LEU A 36 3.93 5.07 0.85
N SER A 37 3.00 5.71 1.57
CA SER A 37 2.88 5.58 3.02
C SER A 37 2.48 4.18 3.47
N VAL A 38 1.51 3.54 2.77
CA VAL A 38 1.08 2.17 3.06
C VAL A 38 2.19 1.16 2.73
N THR A 39 2.89 1.34 1.60
CA THR A 39 4.02 0.47 1.25
C THR A 39 5.20 0.67 2.20
N ALA A 40 5.47 1.88 2.66
CA ALA A 40 6.48 2.13 3.69
C ALA A 40 6.14 1.45 5.02
N LEU A 41 4.87 1.54 5.47
CA LEU A 41 4.41 0.81 6.66
C LEU A 41 4.64 -0.69 6.53
N SER A 42 4.39 -1.26 5.36
CA SER A 42 4.47 -2.70 5.14
C SER A 42 5.87 -3.28 5.37
N THR A 43 6.92 -2.50 5.10
CA THR A 43 8.32 -2.90 5.24
C THR A 43 9.04 -2.28 6.45
N ALA A 44 8.47 -1.25 7.06
CA ALA A 44 9.04 -0.57 8.23
C ALA A 44 9.50 -1.51 9.37
N PRO A 45 8.73 -2.55 9.76
CA PRO A 45 9.15 -3.48 10.81
C PRO A 45 10.41 -4.28 10.48
N SER A 46 10.80 -4.39 9.19
CA SER A 46 11.97 -5.19 8.78
C SER A 46 13.27 -4.70 9.40
N ALA A 47 13.44 -3.37 9.54
CA ALA A 47 14.61 -2.80 10.20
C ALA A 47 14.54 -2.89 11.75
N LEU A 48 13.35 -3.15 12.29
CA LEU A 48 13.09 -3.16 13.73
C LEU A 48 13.08 -4.57 14.34
N TYR A 49 13.07 -5.64 13.53
CA TYR A 49 12.99 -7.01 14.05
C TYR A 49 14.12 -7.33 15.04
N GLY A 50 15.33 -6.86 14.84
CA GLY A 50 16.42 -7.04 15.80
C GLY A 50 16.16 -6.39 17.15
N LEU A 51 15.32 -5.35 17.24
CA LEU A 51 14.90 -4.77 18.50
C LEU A 51 13.81 -5.62 19.16
N TYR A 52 12.81 -6.10 18.38
CA TYR A 52 11.78 -7.02 18.89
C TYR A 52 12.40 -8.32 19.40
N GLU A 53 13.38 -8.89 18.70
CA GLU A 53 14.08 -10.12 19.12
C GLU A 53 14.76 -9.95 20.49
N ARG A 54 15.36 -8.80 20.77
CA ARG A 54 16.01 -8.54 22.04
C ARG A 54 15.03 -8.37 23.19
N HIS A 55 13.84 -7.82 22.95
CA HIS A 55 12.83 -7.61 23.97
C HIS A 55 12.02 -8.86 24.28
N GLU A 56 11.70 -9.66 23.26
CA GLU A 56 10.72 -10.74 23.35
C GLU A 56 11.35 -12.14 23.14
N HIS A 57 12.68 -12.23 22.95
CA HIS A 57 13.43 -13.48 22.71
C HIS A 57 12.88 -14.36 21.58
N PHE A 58 12.47 -13.73 20.46
CA PHE A 58 11.91 -14.44 19.31
C PHE A 58 12.89 -15.40 18.66
N SER A 59 12.41 -16.57 18.27
CA SER A 59 13.19 -17.53 17.48
C SER A 59 13.32 -17.06 16.02
N PRO A 60 14.35 -17.53 15.27
CA PRO A 60 14.50 -17.22 13.84
C PRO A 60 13.27 -17.54 13.00
N ILE A 61 12.58 -18.65 13.30
CA ILE A 61 11.40 -19.10 12.57
C ILE A 61 10.22 -18.17 12.77
N THR A 62 10.17 -17.45 13.89
CA THR A 62 9.12 -16.48 14.20
C THR A 62 9.09 -15.34 13.17
N ILE A 63 10.27 -14.85 12.74
CA ILE A 63 10.32 -13.80 11.71
C ILE A 63 9.78 -14.31 10.38
N THR A 64 10.10 -15.54 10.01
CA THR A 64 9.53 -16.17 8.82
C THR A 64 8.00 -16.25 8.89
N LEU A 65 7.46 -16.62 10.06
CA LEU A 65 6.01 -16.65 10.28
C LEU A 65 5.39 -15.26 10.17
N VAL A 66 6.03 -14.23 10.73
CA VAL A 66 5.59 -12.83 10.64
C VAL A 66 5.51 -12.35 9.19
N TYR A 67 6.45 -12.75 8.33
CA TYR A 67 6.38 -12.48 6.89
C TYR A 67 5.30 -13.31 6.19
N ALA A 68 5.15 -14.58 6.55
CA ALA A 68 4.16 -15.47 5.94
C ALA A 68 2.73 -15.00 6.16
N VAL A 69 2.37 -14.60 7.39
CA VAL A 69 1.02 -14.09 7.69
C VAL A 69 0.73 -12.76 6.99
N TYR A 70 1.74 -11.89 6.86
CA TYR A 70 1.64 -10.68 6.09
C TYR A 70 1.38 -10.96 4.60
N ALA A 71 2.15 -11.88 3.99
CA ALA A 71 1.98 -12.26 2.60
C ALA A 71 0.61 -12.91 2.34
N ALA A 72 0.12 -13.73 3.28
CA ALA A 72 -1.23 -14.29 3.23
C ALA A 72 -2.30 -13.19 3.24
N GLY A 73 -2.16 -12.15 4.09
CA GLY A 73 -3.05 -11.00 4.11
C GLY A 73 -3.07 -10.23 2.78
N VAL A 74 -1.89 -9.97 2.19
CA VAL A 74 -1.77 -9.31 0.87
C VAL A 74 -2.48 -10.12 -0.21
N THR A 75 -2.19 -11.42 -0.26
CA THR A 75 -2.78 -12.32 -1.26
C THR A 75 -4.30 -12.40 -1.13
N ALA A 76 -4.80 -12.58 0.08
CA ALA A 76 -6.23 -12.60 0.36
C ALA A 76 -6.91 -11.31 -0.10
N SER A 77 -6.34 -10.15 0.23
CA SER A 77 -6.89 -8.86 -0.16
C SER A 77 -6.87 -8.64 -1.68
N LEU A 78 -5.79 -9.02 -2.37
CA LEU A 78 -5.72 -8.92 -3.83
C LEU A 78 -6.78 -9.78 -4.52
N LEU A 79 -6.98 -11.01 -4.06
CA LEU A 79 -7.97 -11.92 -4.64
C LEU A 79 -9.41 -11.49 -4.36
N LEU A 80 -9.67 -10.98 -3.15
CA LEU A 80 -11.02 -10.65 -2.72
C LEU A 80 -11.44 -9.22 -3.06
N ALA A 81 -10.53 -8.26 -2.97
CA ALA A 81 -10.83 -6.83 -3.08
C ALA A 81 -10.20 -6.14 -4.30
N GLY A 82 -9.29 -6.79 -5.02
CA GLY A 82 -8.54 -6.15 -6.10
C GLY A 82 -9.41 -5.53 -7.22
N HIS A 83 -10.56 -6.13 -7.52
CA HIS A 83 -11.50 -5.65 -8.54
C HIS A 83 -12.67 -4.81 -7.99
N VAL A 84 -12.85 -4.80 -6.67
CA VAL A 84 -14.00 -4.16 -6.01
C VAL A 84 -14.01 -2.64 -6.26
N SER A 85 -12.83 -2.03 -6.36
CA SER A 85 -12.71 -0.60 -6.62
C SER A 85 -13.20 -0.16 -8.01
N ASP A 86 -13.32 -1.08 -8.96
CA ASP A 86 -13.91 -0.80 -10.27
C ASP A 86 -15.44 -0.69 -10.21
N TRP A 87 -16.07 -1.31 -9.21
CA TRP A 87 -17.52 -1.32 -9.03
C TRP A 87 -18.01 -0.24 -8.08
N TYR A 88 -17.37 -0.14 -6.91
CA TYR A 88 -17.81 0.76 -5.83
C TYR A 88 -17.16 2.14 -5.88
N GLY A 89 -16.18 2.33 -6.78
CA GLY A 89 -15.37 3.54 -6.84
C GLY A 89 -14.07 3.41 -6.06
N ARG A 90 -13.10 4.26 -6.41
CA ARG A 90 -11.72 4.16 -5.87
C ARG A 90 -11.66 4.50 -4.38
N LYS A 91 -12.37 5.55 -3.96
CA LYS A 91 -12.38 5.97 -2.54
C LYS A 91 -13.02 4.94 -1.64
N ALA A 92 -14.10 4.30 -2.10
CA ALA A 92 -14.82 3.30 -1.32
C ALA A 92 -13.95 2.11 -0.89
N VAL A 93 -12.85 1.86 -1.60
CA VAL A 93 -11.88 0.81 -1.25
C VAL A 93 -10.64 1.38 -0.60
N LEU A 94 -10.13 2.52 -1.09
CA LEU A 94 -8.86 3.07 -0.58
C LEU A 94 -8.97 3.65 0.83
N ILE A 95 -10.09 4.29 1.19
CA ILE A 95 -10.29 4.82 2.55
C ILE A 95 -10.36 3.69 3.59
N PRO A 96 -11.15 2.63 3.44
CA PRO A 96 -11.08 1.46 4.32
C PRO A 96 -9.67 0.82 4.38
N ALA A 97 -8.96 0.73 3.27
CA ALA A 97 -7.59 0.22 3.25
C ALA A 97 -6.64 1.09 4.10
N LEU A 98 -6.73 2.42 3.99
CA LEU A 98 -5.99 3.35 4.84
C LEU A 98 -6.39 3.26 6.30
N THR A 99 -7.68 3.06 6.59
CA THR A 99 -8.17 2.83 7.97
C THR A 99 -7.56 1.58 8.56
N LEU A 100 -7.47 0.48 7.79
CA LEU A 100 -6.77 -0.73 8.21
C LEU A 100 -5.27 -0.48 8.45
N ALA A 101 -4.61 0.32 7.59
CA ALA A 101 -3.20 0.68 7.78
C ALA A 101 -2.99 1.51 9.06
N VAL A 102 -3.88 2.47 9.35
CA VAL A 102 -3.87 3.25 10.60
C VAL A 102 -4.07 2.32 11.79
N ALA A 103 -5.07 1.43 11.76
CA ALA A 103 -5.34 0.48 12.84
C ALA A 103 -4.13 -0.45 13.08
N ALA A 104 -3.51 -0.99 12.03
CA ALA A 104 -2.30 -1.80 12.15
C ALA A 104 -1.15 -1.01 12.78
N THR A 105 -0.99 0.27 12.41
CA THR A 105 0.06 1.14 12.98
C THR A 105 -0.17 1.39 14.46
N VAL A 106 -1.42 1.62 14.87
CA VAL A 106 -1.79 1.75 16.29
C VAL A 106 -1.48 0.45 17.05
N LEU A 107 -1.75 -0.72 16.47
CA LEU A 107 -1.39 -2.00 17.07
C LEU A 107 0.12 -2.19 17.23
N PHE A 108 0.93 -1.81 16.25
CA PHE A 108 2.40 -1.82 16.38
C PHE A 108 2.91 -0.93 17.51
N ILE A 109 2.21 0.16 17.83
CA ILE A 109 2.55 1.07 18.93
C ILE A 109 2.11 0.49 20.28
N SER A 110 0.85 0.03 20.38
CA SER A 110 0.19 -0.30 21.64
C SER A 110 0.34 -1.76 22.07
N TRP A 111 0.56 -2.67 21.12
CA TRP A 111 0.62 -4.11 21.39
C TRP A 111 1.88 -4.74 20.80
N GLN A 112 3.01 -4.55 21.48
CA GLN A 112 4.35 -4.90 20.97
C GLN A 112 4.72 -6.40 21.16
N SER A 113 3.85 -7.24 21.76
CA SER A 113 4.08 -8.67 21.86
C SER A 113 4.03 -9.39 20.51
N LEU A 114 4.51 -10.63 20.44
CA LEU A 114 4.46 -11.46 19.22
C LEU A 114 3.05 -11.53 18.63
N THR A 115 2.03 -11.77 19.47
CA THR A 115 0.64 -11.86 19.00
C THR A 115 0.18 -10.55 18.36
N GLY A 116 0.47 -9.41 19.01
CA GLY A 116 0.16 -8.09 18.48
C GLY A 116 0.87 -7.83 17.14
N LEU A 117 2.15 -8.21 17.04
CA LEU A 117 2.92 -8.13 15.81
C LEU A 117 2.29 -8.96 14.68
N LEU A 118 1.89 -10.20 14.94
CA LEU A 118 1.24 -11.08 13.95
C LEU A 118 -0.10 -10.51 13.49
N VAL A 119 -0.96 -10.04 14.41
CA VAL A 119 -2.24 -9.42 14.08
C VAL A 119 -2.03 -8.16 13.24
N ALA A 120 -1.14 -7.26 13.67
CA ALA A 120 -0.82 -6.06 12.92
C ALA A 120 -0.28 -6.38 11.52
N ARG A 121 0.46 -7.47 11.35
CA ARG A 121 0.97 -7.94 10.06
C ARG A 121 -0.12 -8.44 9.13
N VAL A 122 -1.09 -9.20 9.62
CA VAL A 122 -2.26 -9.61 8.82
C VAL A 122 -3.01 -8.37 8.33
N ILE A 123 -3.31 -7.44 9.25
CA ILE A 123 -4.04 -6.21 8.91
C ILE A 123 -3.25 -5.34 7.92
N THR A 124 -1.94 -5.19 8.11
CA THR A 124 -1.07 -4.46 7.17
C THR A 124 -1.08 -5.13 5.79
N GLY A 125 -1.06 -6.47 5.74
CA GLY A 125 -1.16 -7.22 4.50
C GLY A 125 -2.48 -6.95 3.76
N LEU A 126 -3.61 -7.01 4.46
CA LEU A 126 -4.93 -6.68 3.91
C LEU A 126 -4.98 -5.24 3.38
N ALA A 127 -4.47 -4.28 4.16
CA ALA A 127 -4.40 -2.88 3.77
C ALA A 127 -3.56 -2.68 2.50
N LEU A 128 -2.39 -3.32 2.44
CA LEU A 128 -1.50 -3.21 1.29
C LEU A 128 -2.13 -3.79 0.02
N GLY A 129 -2.68 -5.00 0.08
CA GLY A 129 -3.27 -5.65 -1.10
C GLY A 129 -4.38 -4.80 -1.72
N ALA A 130 -5.31 -4.27 -0.90
CA ALA A 130 -6.35 -3.35 -1.37
C ALA A 130 -5.78 -2.04 -1.92
N THR A 131 -4.73 -1.49 -1.26
CA THR A 131 -4.09 -0.24 -1.70
C THR A 131 -3.38 -0.40 -3.03
N VAL A 132 -2.59 -1.47 -3.23
CA VAL A 132 -1.82 -1.69 -4.47
C VAL A 132 -2.73 -1.71 -5.69
N ALA A 133 -3.80 -2.50 -5.65
CA ALA A 133 -4.74 -2.58 -6.77
C ALA A 133 -5.46 -1.24 -7.02
N THR A 134 -5.97 -0.62 -5.94
CA THR A 134 -6.81 0.57 -6.06
C THR A 134 -6.01 1.83 -6.36
N ALA A 135 -4.86 2.06 -5.69
CA ALA A 135 -4.08 3.27 -5.87
C ALA A 135 -3.44 3.34 -7.26
N THR A 136 -2.97 2.21 -7.80
CA THR A 136 -2.43 2.15 -9.17
C THR A 136 -3.49 2.59 -10.19
N ALA A 137 -4.70 2.06 -10.09
CA ALA A 137 -5.79 2.42 -10.98
C ALA A 137 -6.25 3.88 -10.75
N TYR A 138 -6.30 4.34 -9.49
CA TYR A 138 -6.71 5.71 -9.17
C TYR A 138 -5.73 6.76 -9.71
N ILE A 139 -4.43 6.52 -9.60
CA ILE A 139 -3.39 7.36 -10.20
C ILE A 139 -3.60 7.47 -11.72
N ALA A 140 -3.88 6.34 -12.39
CA ALA A 140 -4.17 6.31 -13.81
C ALA A 140 -5.46 7.08 -14.16
N ASP A 141 -6.54 6.89 -13.40
CA ASP A 141 -7.82 7.59 -13.60
C ASP A 141 -7.67 9.12 -13.44
N LEU A 142 -6.86 9.58 -12.48
CA LEU A 142 -6.62 11.02 -12.26
C LEU A 142 -5.71 11.65 -13.32
N ASP A 143 -4.83 10.86 -13.93
CA ASP A 143 -3.90 11.32 -14.98
C ASP A 143 -4.52 11.26 -16.38
N ALA A 144 -5.58 10.46 -16.57
CA ALA A 144 -6.25 10.30 -17.85
C ALA A 144 -6.76 11.63 -18.41
N GLY A 145 -6.41 11.90 -19.69
CA GLY A 145 -6.90 13.02 -20.46
C GLY A 145 -8.37 12.88 -20.87
N PRO A 146 -8.92 13.86 -21.59
CA PRO A 146 -10.29 13.82 -22.11
C PRO A 146 -10.56 12.64 -23.06
N ASP A 147 -9.53 12.15 -23.71
CA ASP A 147 -9.53 10.99 -24.63
C ASP A 147 -9.38 9.64 -23.89
N GLY A 148 -9.26 9.67 -22.57
CA GLY A 148 -9.05 8.47 -21.74
C GLY A 148 -7.61 7.93 -21.78
N ALA A 149 -6.69 8.57 -22.52
CA ALA A 149 -5.30 8.13 -22.59
C ALA A 149 -4.58 8.36 -21.26
N VAL A 150 -3.97 7.29 -20.73
CA VAL A 150 -3.14 7.35 -19.52
C VAL A 150 -1.70 7.59 -19.92
N THR A 151 -1.05 8.56 -19.27
CA THR A 151 0.34 8.90 -19.62
C THR A 151 1.35 7.91 -19.02
N ARG A 152 2.55 7.83 -19.60
CA ARG A 152 3.68 7.08 -19.02
C ARG A 152 4.02 7.54 -17.59
N ARG A 153 3.70 8.82 -17.27
CA ARG A 153 3.91 9.40 -15.94
C ARG A 153 3.13 8.68 -14.86
N ALA A 154 1.85 8.35 -15.08
CA ALA A 154 1.03 7.64 -14.11
C ALA A 154 1.66 6.29 -13.71
N GLY A 155 2.09 5.51 -14.70
CA GLY A 155 2.79 4.26 -14.46
C GLY A 155 4.13 4.41 -13.71
N ALA A 156 4.91 5.45 -14.06
CA ALA A 156 6.17 5.73 -13.38
C ALA A 156 5.96 6.13 -11.92
N VAL A 157 5.03 7.06 -11.66
CA VAL A 157 4.70 7.52 -10.30
C VAL A 157 4.13 6.39 -9.46
N GLY A 158 3.25 5.54 -10.01
CA GLY A 158 2.72 4.38 -9.32
C GLY A 158 3.83 3.41 -8.88
N ARG A 159 4.77 3.09 -9.79
CA ARG A 159 5.94 2.23 -9.47
C ARG A 159 6.86 2.86 -8.43
N ILE A 160 7.17 4.15 -8.57
CA ILE A 160 8.02 4.88 -7.60
C ILE A 160 7.34 4.92 -6.23
N ALA A 161 6.03 5.18 -6.16
CA ALA A 161 5.30 5.18 -4.91
C ALA A 161 5.31 3.80 -4.25
N GLN A 162 5.10 2.73 -5.03
CA GLN A 162 5.09 1.36 -4.53
C GLN A 162 6.48 0.91 -4.06
N VAL A 163 7.45 0.86 -4.97
CA VAL A 163 8.78 0.28 -4.65
C VAL A 163 9.62 1.27 -3.82
N GLY A 164 9.45 2.58 -4.05
CA GLY A 164 10.07 3.62 -3.23
C GLY A 164 9.59 3.57 -1.77
N GLY A 165 8.30 3.32 -1.54
CA GLY A 165 7.78 3.11 -0.19
C GLY A 165 8.39 1.88 0.47
N LEU A 166 8.48 0.74 -0.25
CA LEU A 166 9.16 -0.47 0.25
C LEU A 166 10.63 -0.20 0.65
N ALA A 167 11.31 0.69 -0.04
CA ALA A 167 12.69 1.10 0.27
C ALA A 167 12.75 2.07 1.45
N ILE A 168 11.95 3.14 1.42
CA ILE A 168 11.98 4.23 2.41
C ILE A 168 11.53 3.74 3.80
N GLY A 169 10.55 2.83 3.87
CA GLY A 169 10.02 2.32 5.13
C GLY A 169 11.08 1.81 6.09
N PRO A 170 11.90 0.81 5.72
CA PRO A 170 12.97 0.29 6.56
C PRO A 170 14.06 1.31 6.88
N LEU A 171 14.44 2.16 5.89
CA LEU A 171 15.44 3.19 6.11
C LEU A 171 14.99 4.19 7.16
N ALA A 172 13.80 4.79 6.98
CA ALA A 172 13.25 5.75 7.91
C ALA A 172 13.07 5.14 9.30
N SER A 173 12.51 3.93 9.39
CA SER A 173 12.32 3.24 10.66
C SER A 173 13.63 2.93 11.37
N GLY A 174 14.62 2.44 10.65
CA GLY A 174 15.94 2.13 11.20
C GLY A 174 16.68 3.36 11.70
N VAL A 175 16.64 4.46 10.93
CA VAL A 175 17.27 5.74 11.31
C VAL A 175 16.58 6.35 12.52
N LEU A 176 15.24 6.43 12.51
CA LEU A 176 14.47 6.97 13.64
C LEU A 176 14.69 6.15 14.91
N ALA A 177 14.65 4.84 14.83
CA ALA A 177 14.87 3.97 15.98
C ALA A 177 16.28 4.09 16.55
N ARG A 178 17.30 4.35 15.71
CA ARG A 178 18.71 4.45 16.15
C ARG A 178 19.06 5.80 16.72
N TYR A 179 18.61 6.90 16.10
CA TYR A 179 19.13 8.23 16.39
C TYR A 179 18.17 9.16 17.10
N ALA A 180 16.85 8.91 17.04
CA ALA A 180 15.85 9.79 17.64
C ALA A 180 15.36 9.37 19.04
N GLY A 181 15.97 8.34 19.66
CA GLY A 181 15.73 7.96 21.06
C GLY A 181 14.37 7.32 21.38
N GLY A 182 13.49 7.15 20.39
CA GLY A 182 12.12 6.63 20.57
C GLY A 182 11.98 5.12 20.38
N GLY A 183 13.08 4.36 20.25
CA GLY A 183 13.05 2.90 20.07
C GLY A 183 12.15 2.47 18.89
N VAL A 184 11.35 1.42 19.08
CA VAL A 184 10.44 0.91 18.06
C VAL A 184 9.20 1.79 17.85
N THR A 185 8.83 2.63 18.81
CA THR A 185 7.56 3.38 18.79
C THR A 185 7.61 4.58 17.85
N LEU A 186 8.69 5.36 17.86
CA LEU A 186 8.78 6.60 17.09
C LEU A 186 8.61 6.42 15.57
N PRO A 187 9.21 5.40 14.92
CA PRO A 187 8.96 5.14 13.51
C PRO A 187 7.48 4.96 13.17
N TYR A 188 6.75 4.23 14.02
CA TYR A 188 5.32 4.02 13.81
C TYR A 188 4.49 5.27 14.07
N VAL A 189 4.85 6.13 15.02
CA VAL A 189 4.18 7.42 15.23
C VAL A 189 4.33 8.30 13.99
N VAL A 190 5.52 8.37 13.40
CA VAL A 190 5.75 9.14 12.15
C VAL A 190 4.91 8.58 11.00
N LEU A 191 4.88 7.25 10.84
CA LEU A 191 4.05 6.59 9.83
C LEU A 191 2.55 6.78 10.08
N LEU A 192 2.10 6.78 11.35
CA LEU A 192 0.72 7.06 11.72
C LEU A 192 0.30 8.46 11.26
N VAL A 193 1.12 9.46 11.54
CA VAL A 193 0.85 10.84 11.08
C VAL A 193 0.79 10.90 9.56
N ALA A 194 1.74 10.27 8.86
CA ALA A 194 1.74 10.22 7.39
C ALA A 194 0.47 9.55 6.84
N LEU A 195 0.03 8.44 7.43
CA LEU A 195 -1.19 7.72 7.02
C LEU A 195 -2.47 8.51 7.28
N VAL A 196 -2.56 9.20 8.42
CA VAL A 196 -3.71 10.08 8.73
C VAL A 196 -3.78 11.24 7.75
N VAL A 197 -2.65 11.91 7.47
CA VAL A 197 -2.56 12.98 6.47
C VAL A 197 -2.95 12.44 5.08
N ALA A 198 -2.44 11.27 4.71
CA ALA A 198 -2.78 10.61 3.45
C ALA A 198 -4.29 10.31 3.36
N MET A 199 -4.89 9.78 4.41
CA MET A 199 -6.31 9.46 4.46
C MET A 199 -7.18 10.72 4.29
N LEU A 200 -6.84 11.81 4.97
CA LEU A 200 -7.52 13.10 4.82
C LEU A 200 -7.37 13.64 3.39
N ALA A 201 -6.17 13.58 2.82
CA ALA A 201 -5.92 14.04 1.45
C ALA A 201 -6.70 13.18 0.42
N VAL A 202 -6.77 11.85 0.61
CA VAL A 202 -7.60 10.96 -0.22
C VAL A 202 -9.08 11.29 -0.09
N ALA A 203 -9.56 11.57 1.12
CA ALA A 203 -10.97 11.94 1.35
C ALA A 203 -11.36 13.21 0.57
N LEU A 204 -10.45 14.18 0.45
CA LEU A 204 -10.65 15.43 -0.27
C LEU A 204 -10.37 15.32 -1.78
N THR A 205 -9.73 14.24 -2.26
CA THR A 205 -9.45 14.02 -3.68
C THR A 205 -10.76 13.78 -4.46
N PRO A 206 -10.95 14.28 -5.68
CA PRO A 206 -12.11 13.94 -6.51
C PRO A 206 -12.12 12.44 -6.83
N GLU A 207 -13.30 11.82 -6.94
CA GLU A 207 -13.42 10.41 -7.36
C GLU A 207 -12.83 10.21 -8.76
N GLY A 208 -11.98 9.21 -8.92
CA GLY A 208 -11.36 8.88 -10.20
C GLY A 208 -12.36 8.23 -11.16
N ARG A 209 -13.17 7.32 -10.63
CA ARG A 209 -14.19 6.59 -11.37
C ARG A 209 -15.47 6.52 -10.55
N PRO A 210 -16.62 6.94 -11.08
CA PRO A 210 -17.89 6.79 -10.40
C PRO A 210 -18.24 5.31 -10.21
N ALA A 211 -19.00 5.02 -9.14
CA ALA A 211 -19.52 3.68 -8.90
C ALA A 211 -20.38 3.21 -10.09
N ALA A 212 -20.32 1.90 -10.38
CA ALA A 212 -21.17 1.30 -11.40
C ALA A 212 -22.65 1.37 -10.98
N TYR A 213 -23.54 1.60 -11.97
CA TYR A 213 -24.98 1.57 -11.70
C TYR A 213 -25.69 0.77 -12.80
N PRO A 214 -26.52 -0.24 -12.47
CA PRO A 214 -26.68 -0.83 -11.13
C PRO A 214 -25.40 -1.49 -10.62
N LEU A 215 -25.23 -1.54 -9.28
CA LEU A 215 -24.09 -2.22 -8.68
C LEU A 215 -24.15 -3.71 -8.99
N PRO A 216 -23.09 -4.30 -9.57
CA PRO A 216 -23.05 -5.74 -9.80
C PRO A 216 -23.03 -6.50 -8.46
N SER A 217 -23.62 -7.69 -8.43
CA SER A 217 -23.47 -8.59 -7.29
C SER A 217 -22.01 -9.00 -7.14
N TYR A 218 -21.51 -9.03 -5.90
CA TYR A 218 -20.13 -9.44 -5.65
C TYR A 218 -19.88 -10.85 -6.18
N GLN A 219 -18.86 -10.98 -7.03
CA GLN A 219 -18.34 -12.25 -7.50
C GLN A 219 -16.84 -12.29 -7.27
N PRO A 220 -16.32 -13.34 -6.62
CA PRO A 220 -14.87 -13.52 -6.47
C PRO A 220 -14.19 -13.54 -7.85
N GLN A 221 -13.10 -12.82 -7.99
CA GLN A 221 -12.35 -12.80 -9.24
C GLN A 221 -11.77 -14.18 -9.52
N ARG A 222 -12.14 -14.76 -10.66
CA ARG A 222 -11.57 -16.03 -11.14
C ARG A 222 -10.50 -15.71 -12.17
N PRO A 223 -9.20 -15.93 -11.86
CA PRO A 223 -8.14 -15.74 -12.84
C PRO A 223 -8.35 -16.70 -14.00
N THR A 224 -8.63 -16.16 -15.17
CA THR A 224 -8.78 -16.96 -16.40
C THR A 224 -7.63 -16.62 -17.33
N VAL A 225 -6.81 -17.62 -17.67
CA VAL A 225 -5.68 -17.47 -18.57
C VAL A 225 -5.93 -18.27 -19.84
N PRO A 226 -5.93 -17.62 -21.02
CA PRO A 226 -6.04 -18.32 -22.29
C PRO A 226 -4.97 -19.42 -22.42
N ALA A 227 -5.31 -20.55 -23.03
CA ALA A 227 -4.41 -21.71 -23.12
C ALA A 227 -3.05 -21.36 -23.77
N GLN A 228 -3.08 -20.47 -24.76
CA GLN A 228 -1.87 -20.01 -25.47
C GLN A 228 -0.92 -19.18 -24.59
N ALA A 229 -1.43 -18.47 -23.57
CA ALA A 229 -0.65 -17.62 -22.68
C ALA A 229 -0.24 -18.32 -21.38
N ARG A 230 -0.69 -19.55 -21.10
CA ARG A 230 -0.43 -20.24 -19.83
C ARG A 230 1.03 -20.42 -19.50
N GLY A 231 1.86 -20.77 -20.48
CA GLY A 231 3.31 -20.95 -20.29
C GLY A 231 4.00 -19.65 -19.88
N GLN A 232 3.69 -18.56 -20.57
CA GLN A 232 4.25 -17.24 -20.23
C GLN A 232 3.75 -16.74 -18.88
N PHE A 233 2.46 -16.97 -18.57
CA PHE A 233 1.86 -16.61 -17.29
C PHE A 233 2.50 -17.36 -16.12
N LEU A 234 2.70 -18.68 -16.24
CA LEU A 234 3.37 -19.49 -15.22
C LEU A 234 4.84 -19.08 -15.04
N ALA A 235 5.56 -18.80 -16.11
CA ALA A 235 6.93 -18.30 -16.04
C ALA A 235 6.99 -16.93 -15.34
N ALA A 236 6.05 -16.02 -15.64
CA ALA A 236 5.96 -14.72 -14.98
C ALA A 236 5.65 -14.85 -13.47
N ILE A 237 4.71 -15.73 -13.10
CA ILE A 237 4.41 -16.03 -11.68
C ILE A 237 5.63 -16.60 -10.97
N ALA A 238 6.30 -17.58 -11.57
CA ALA A 238 7.49 -18.20 -10.97
C ALA A 238 8.61 -17.17 -10.79
N GLY A 239 8.87 -16.32 -11.81
CA GLY A 239 9.85 -15.24 -11.72
C GLY A 239 9.51 -14.22 -10.63
N ALA A 240 8.25 -13.78 -10.56
CA ALA A 240 7.79 -12.88 -9.52
C ALA A 240 7.89 -13.50 -8.12
N ALA A 241 7.48 -14.77 -7.97
CA ALA A 241 7.57 -15.49 -6.70
C ALA A 241 9.02 -15.61 -6.21
N LEU A 242 9.96 -15.97 -7.09
CA LEU A 242 11.39 -16.04 -6.77
C LEU A 242 11.95 -14.67 -6.39
N ALA A 243 11.62 -13.61 -7.12
CA ALA A 243 12.07 -12.26 -6.81
C ALA A 243 11.57 -11.79 -5.44
N PHE A 244 10.28 -11.96 -5.16
CA PHE A 244 9.70 -11.56 -3.87
C PHE A 244 10.19 -12.45 -2.72
N ALA A 245 10.41 -13.76 -2.94
CA ALA A 245 10.98 -14.66 -1.95
C ALA A 245 12.42 -14.23 -1.58
N THR A 246 13.24 -13.90 -2.59
CA THR A 246 14.62 -13.42 -2.39
C THR A 246 14.62 -12.11 -1.59
N TRP A 247 13.76 -11.16 -1.96
CA TRP A 247 13.65 -9.89 -1.25
C TRP A 247 13.13 -10.07 0.18
N GLY A 248 12.13 -10.93 0.39
CA GLY A 248 11.60 -11.23 1.72
C GLY A 248 12.65 -11.89 2.61
N LEU A 249 13.40 -12.86 2.07
CA LEU A 249 14.50 -13.51 2.77
C LEU A 249 15.59 -12.50 3.16
N PHE A 250 16.03 -11.67 2.20
CA PHE A 250 17.03 -10.64 2.47
C PHE A 250 16.54 -9.64 3.54
N ALA A 251 15.32 -9.10 3.39
CA ALA A 251 14.76 -8.16 4.36
C ALA A 251 14.56 -8.78 5.76
N GLY A 252 14.25 -10.09 5.83
CA GLY A 252 14.13 -10.81 7.10
C GLY A 252 15.45 -11.12 7.79
N LEU A 253 16.50 -11.37 7.01
CA LEU A 253 17.81 -11.81 7.54
C LEU A 253 18.84 -10.69 7.66
N ALA A 254 18.67 -9.55 6.97
CA ALA A 254 19.65 -8.46 6.91
C ALA A 254 20.08 -7.99 8.31
N GLY A 255 19.15 -7.80 9.23
CA GLY A 255 19.45 -7.37 10.59
C GLY A 255 20.26 -8.41 11.39
N ARG A 256 19.94 -9.69 11.19
CA ARG A 256 20.67 -10.79 11.84
C ARG A 256 22.08 -10.96 11.30
N PHE A 257 22.23 -10.83 9.98
CA PHE A 257 23.53 -10.91 9.33
C PHE A 257 24.46 -9.78 9.80
N LEU A 258 23.92 -8.56 9.93
CA LEU A 258 24.64 -7.42 10.47
C LEU A 258 25.00 -7.62 11.95
N ALA A 259 24.07 -8.13 12.77
CA ALA A 259 24.29 -8.29 14.21
C ALA A 259 25.21 -9.46 14.56
N GLY A 260 25.12 -10.59 13.84
CA GLY A 260 25.90 -11.80 14.07
C GLY A 260 27.27 -11.72 13.36
N PRO A 261 27.40 -12.21 12.10
CA PRO A 261 28.70 -12.32 11.42
C PRO A 261 29.48 -11.01 11.30
N LEU A 262 28.78 -9.88 11.14
CA LEU A 262 29.44 -8.57 10.96
C LEU A 262 29.61 -7.78 12.25
N HIS A 263 29.09 -8.24 13.39
CA HIS A 263 29.16 -7.59 14.70
C HIS A 263 28.70 -6.12 14.74
N HIS A 264 27.77 -5.73 13.84
CA HIS A 264 27.20 -4.39 13.73
C HIS A 264 25.68 -4.37 13.94
N PRO A 265 25.17 -4.54 15.18
CA PRO A 265 23.73 -4.58 15.46
C PRO A 265 23.11 -3.18 15.39
N SER A 266 22.85 -2.69 14.19
CA SER A 266 22.29 -1.34 13.97
C SER A 266 21.03 -1.39 13.13
N PRO A 267 19.86 -0.95 13.64
CA PRO A 267 18.63 -0.80 12.87
C PRO A 267 18.80 0.12 11.67
N ALA A 268 19.61 1.19 11.79
CA ALA A 268 19.88 2.12 10.69
C ALA A 268 20.65 1.45 9.55
N LEU A 269 21.66 0.63 9.85
CA LEU A 269 22.38 -0.13 8.82
C LEU A 269 21.49 -1.19 8.17
N THR A 270 20.65 -1.86 8.95
CA THR A 270 19.65 -2.80 8.44
C THR A 270 18.70 -2.10 7.45
N GLY A 271 18.16 -0.95 7.87
CA GLY A 271 17.29 -0.14 7.02
C GLY A 271 17.99 0.35 5.75
N ALA A 272 19.25 0.78 5.84
CA ALA A 272 20.03 1.22 4.69
C ALA A 272 20.32 0.08 3.71
N ALA A 273 20.67 -1.12 4.18
CA ALA A 273 20.87 -2.29 3.33
C ALA A 273 19.61 -2.67 2.57
N ILE A 274 18.45 -2.67 3.25
CA ILE A 274 17.16 -2.95 2.63
C ILE A 274 16.79 -1.85 1.63
N PHE A 275 17.02 -0.57 2.00
CA PHE A 275 16.79 0.58 1.11
C PHE A 275 17.59 0.47 -0.19
N LEU A 276 18.88 0.13 -0.11
CA LEU A 276 19.72 -0.04 -1.31
C LEU A 276 19.20 -1.16 -2.21
N THR A 277 18.78 -2.27 -1.62
CA THR A 277 18.26 -3.42 -2.37
C THR A 277 16.96 -3.09 -3.13
N PHE A 278 15.97 -2.48 -2.45
CA PHE A 278 14.73 -2.05 -3.09
C PHE A 278 14.92 -0.84 -4.00
N GLY A 279 15.80 0.11 -3.60
CA GLY A 279 16.12 1.30 -4.38
C GLY A 279 16.76 0.95 -5.73
N MET A 280 17.68 -0.01 -5.76
CA MET A 280 18.22 -0.54 -7.03
C MET A 280 17.11 -1.15 -7.89
N GLY A 281 16.13 -1.82 -7.29
CA GLY A 281 14.96 -2.31 -8.00
C GLY A 281 14.17 -1.19 -8.71
N VAL A 282 13.99 -0.02 -8.07
CA VAL A 282 13.36 1.16 -8.70
C VAL A 282 14.17 1.62 -9.89
N VAL A 283 15.50 1.76 -9.73
CA VAL A 283 16.40 2.22 -10.81
C VAL A 283 16.30 1.27 -12.01
N VAL A 284 16.43 -0.04 -11.79
CA VAL A 284 16.34 -1.04 -12.88
C VAL A 284 14.98 -0.98 -13.56
N GLN A 285 13.88 -0.97 -12.81
CA GLN A 285 12.53 -0.91 -13.39
C GLN A 285 12.25 0.37 -14.18
N THR A 286 12.85 1.51 -13.81
CA THR A 286 12.68 2.75 -14.54
C THR A 286 13.54 2.85 -15.78
N THR A 287 14.71 2.21 -15.79
CA THR A 287 15.64 2.23 -16.93
C THR A 287 15.33 1.17 -17.99
N THR A 288 14.75 0.01 -17.61
CA THR A 288 14.46 -1.10 -18.54
C THR A 288 13.09 -1.01 -19.22
N THR A 289 12.22 -0.12 -18.81
CA THR A 289 10.87 0.07 -19.39
C THR A 289 10.80 1.13 -20.50
N ASN A 290 11.95 1.50 -21.09
CA ASN A 290 11.99 2.40 -22.26
C ASN A 290 11.91 1.61 -23.57
#